data_0c95907683631b70d1420f0f10d69e3a
#
_entry.id   0c95907683631b70d1420f0f10d69e3a
#
_cell.length_a   1.000
_cell.length_b   1.000
_cell.length_c   1.000
_cell.angle_alpha   90.00
_cell.angle_beta   90.00
_cell.angle_gamma   90.00
#
_symmetry.space_group_name_H-M   'P 1'
#
loop_
_entity.id
_entity.type
_entity.pdbx_description
1 polymer ?
#
loop_
_entity_poly.entity_id
_entity_poly.type
_entity_poly.pdbx_seq_one_letter_code
_entity_poly.pdbx_strand_id
1 'polypeptide(L)'
;MNTGEKPVSSTHGLVTTIAWGIGDKITYALEGSIFVGGAAIQWLRDEMKLIESSADSEYMAQKVNDTNGCYVVPAFTGLGAPYWDQYARGTILGLTRGVNKYHVIRATLESITYQVDDVLK
;
A
#
# COMPACT_ATOMS: atom_id res chain seq x y z
N MET A 1 2.60 12.25 9.73
CA MET A 1 3.84 12.88 10.24
C MET A 1 3.47 14.19 10.92
N ASN A 2 3.81 14.33 12.21
CA ASN A 2 3.52 15.55 12.98
C ASN A 2 4.42 16.70 12.50
N THR A 3 3.82 17.87 12.25
CA THR A 3 4.53 19.09 11.83
C THR A 3 4.52 20.19 12.90
N GLY A 4 3.95 19.95 14.08
CA GLY A 4 3.90 20.90 15.18
C GLY A 4 2.71 21.88 15.09
N GLU A 5 2.92 23.09 15.61
CA GLU A 5 1.85 24.08 15.77
C GLU A 5 1.54 24.88 14.51
N LYS A 6 2.28 24.70 13.42
CA LYS A 6 2.07 25.38 12.14
C LYS A 6 1.74 24.38 11.04
N PRO A 7 0.73 24.70 10.19
CA PRO A 7 0.48 23.88 9.03
C PRO A 7 1.65 24.00 8.04
N VAL A 8 2.03 22.88 7.45
CA VAL A 8 3.09 22.80 6.45
C VAL A 8 2.49 22.26 5.15
N SER A 9 2.81 22.90 4.03
CA SER A 9 2.42 22.40 2.72
C SER A 9 3.46 21.44 2.19
N SER A 10 2.99 20.30 1.69
CA SER A 10 3.86 19.30 1.07
C SER A 10 4.12 19.62 -0.39
N THR A 11 5.34 19.41 -0.84
CA THR A 11 5.72 19.47 -2.27
C THR A 11 5.72 18.09 -2.92
N HIS A 12 5.31 17.04 -2.18
CA HIS A 12 5.41 15.64 -2.60
C HIS A 12 4.05 14.92 -2.59
N GLY A 13 2.95 15.67 -2.70
CA GLY A 13 1.61 15.08 -2.81
C GLY A 13 0.96 14.66 -1.50
N LEU A 14 1.53 15.01 -0.36
CA LEU A 14 0.90 14.75 0.94
C LEU A 14 -0.14 15.83 1.27
N VAL A 15 -1.08 15.49 2.14
CA VAL A 15 -2.17 16.37 2.56
C VAL A 15 -1.87 16.94 3.93
N THR A 16 -2.07 18.25 4.09
CA THR A 16 -1.96 18.89 5.41
C THR A 16 -3.28 18.69 6.15
N THR A 17 -3.20 18.22 7.37
CA THR A 17 -4.37 17.93 8.20
C THR A 17 -4.14 18.37 9.65
N ILE A 18 -5.22 18.47 10.40
CA ILE A 18 -5.17 18.70 11.85
C ILE A 18 -4.98 17.34 12.52
N ALA A 19 -3.89 17.21 13.29
CA ALA A 19 -3.61 15.98 14.04
C ALA A 19 -4.47 15.91 15.30
N TRP A 20 -4.46 16.97 16.10
CA TRP A 20 -5.31 17.09 17.29
C TRP A 20 -5.43 18.54 17.76
N GLY A 21 -6.45 18.83 18.58
CA GLY A 21 -6.61 20.09 19.28
C GLY A 21 -6.85 19.84 20.76
N ILE A 22 -6.02 20.43 21.61
CA ILE A 22 -6.15 20.36 23.07
C ILE A 22 -6.11 21.77 23.63
N GLY A 23 -7.20 22.20 24.27
CA GLY A 23 -7.33 23.58 24.71
C GLY A 23 -7.25 24.54 23.53
N ASP A 24 -6.38 25.55 23.62
CA ASP A 24 -6.18 26.54 22.56
C ASP A 24 -5.08 26.14 21.54
N LYS A 25 -4.49 24.95 21.70
CA LYS A 25 -3.39 24.49 20.85
C LYS A 25 -3.88 23.48 19.82
N ILE A 26 -3.52 23.74 18.57
CA ILE A 26 -3.77 22.85 17.44
C ILE A 26 -2.44 22.35 16.91
N THR A 27 -2.33 21.04 16.74
CA THR A 27 -1.16 20.40 16.15
C THR A 27 -1.54 19.87 14.78
N TYR A 28 -0.68 20.12 13.81
CA TYR A 28 -0.87 19.74 12.40
C TYR A 28 -0.05 18.53 12.03
N ALA A 29 -0.42 17.89 10.95
CA ALA A 29 0.29 16.76 10.41
C ALA A 29 0.26 16.75 8.88
N LEU A 30 1.25 16.10 8.29
CA LEU A 30 1.19 15.69 6.90
C LEU A 30 0.69 14.25 6.86
N GLU A 31 -0.23 14.00 5.96
CA GLU A 31 -0.87 12.70 5.76
C GLU A 31 -0.67 12.23 4.33
N GLY A 32 -0.21 11.00 4.18
CA GLY A 32 -0.17 10.32 2.91
C GLY A 32 -1.06 9.09 2.96
N SER A 33 -2.10 9.06 2.13
CA SER A 33 -3.04 7.95 2.09
C SER A 33 -2.68 7.02 0.94
N ILE A 34 -2.41 5.77 1.26
CA ILE A 34 -2.37 4.69 0.28
C ILE A 34 -3.77 4.08 0.21
N PHE A 35 -4.31 3.88 -1.00
CA PHE A 35 -5.71 3.46 -1.13
C PHE A 35 -5.91 1.97 -0.86
N VAL A 36 -4.94 1.14 -1.18
CA VAL A 36 -5.06 -0.31 -1.04
C VAL A 36 -3.91 -0.86 -0.20
N GLY A 37 -4.23 -1.20 1.04
CA GLY A 37 -3.35 -1.89 1.98
C GLY A 37 -3.90 -3.28 2.27
N GLY A 38 -4.49 -3.48 3.44
CA GLY A 38 -5.09 -4.76 3.85
C GLY A 38 -6.15 -5.28 2.89
N ALA A 39 -6.82 -4.40 2.13
CA ALA A 39 -7.77 -4.81 1.10
C ALA A 39 -7.15 -5.68 0.01
N ALA A 40 -5.85 -5.54 -0.27
CA ALA A 40 -5.15 -6.41 -1.21
C ALA A 40 -5.09 -7.85 -0.72
N ILE A 41 -4.91 -8.04 0.57
CA ILE A 41 -4.90 -9.38 1.18
C ILE A 41 -6.31 -9.98 1.20
N GLN A 42 -7.33 -9.16 1.47
CA GLN A 42 -8.73 -9.59 1.36
C GLN A 42 -9.06 -10.03 -0.07
N TRP A 43 -8.56 -9.31 -1.06
CA TRP A 43 -8.73 -9.67 -2.46
C TRP A 43 -8.11 -11.03 -2.79
N LEU A 44 -6.91 -11.32 -2.29
CA LEU A 44 -6.28 -12.64 -2.44
C LEU A 44 -7.15 -13.74 -1.84
N ARG A 45 -7.81 -13.47 -0.71
CA ARG A 45 -8.67 -14.42 0.00
C ARG A 45 -10.01 -14.60 -0.70
N ASP A 46 -10.72 -13.49 -0.96
CA ASP A 46 -12.14 -13.51 -1.30
C ASP A 46 -12.38 -13.68 -2.81
N GLU A 47 -11.56 -13.04 -3.63
CA GLU A 47 -11.77 -13.03 -5.08
C GLU A 47 -10.83 -14.01 -5.80
N MET A 48 -9.55 -13.99 -5.46
CA MET A 48 -8.57 -14.86 -6.10
C MET A 48 -8.52 -16.26 -5.49
N LYS A 49 -8.98 -16.44 -4.26
CA LYS A 49 -9.01 -17.72 -3.55
C LYS A 49 -7.61 -18.36 -3.42
N LEU A 50 -6.57 -17.55 -3.32
CA LEU A 50 -5.20 -18.02 -3.17
C LEU A 50 -4.84 -18.32 -1.71
N ILE A 51 -5.58 -17.75 -0.76
CA ILE A 51 -5.44 -18.00 0.67
C ILE A 51 -6.84 -18.22 1.27
N GLU A 52 -6.93 -18.95 2.38
CA GLU A 52 -8.19 -19.18 3.09
C GLU A 52 -8.42 -18.13 4.18
N SER A 53 -7.35 -17.65 4.79
CA SER A 53 -7.38 -16.66 5.85
C SER A 53 -6.28 -15.63 5.58
N SER A 54 -6.50 -14.40 6.01
CA SER A 54 -5.49 -13.33 5.86
C SER A 54 -4.17 -13.68 6.57
N ALA A 55 -4.24 -14.41 7.68
CA ALA A 55 -3.05 -14.85 8.42
C ALA A 55 -2.16 -15.82 7.62
N ASP A 56 -2.73 -16.51 6.63
CA ASP A 56 -1.95 -17.43 5.81
C ASP A 56 -0.96 -16.71 4.89
N SER A 57 -1.17 -15.43 4.62
CA SER A 57 -0.35 -14.68 3.66
C SER A 57 1.12 -14.64 4.07
N GLU A 58 1.42 -14.49 5.33
CA GLU A 58 2.79 -14.41 5.82
C GLU A 58 3.56 -15.72 5.57
N TYR A 59 3.04 -16.83 6.08
CA TYR A 59 3.77 -18.10 5.94
C TYR A 59 3.83 -18.56 4.48
N MET A 60 2.81 -18.27 3.69
CA MET A 60 2.82 -18.59 2.26
C MET A 60 3.83 -17.75 1.49
N ALA A 61 3.96 -16.46 1.81
CA ALA A 61 4.98 -15.61 1.20
C ALA A 61 6.40 -16.08 1.53
N GLN A 62 6.59 -16.66 2.70
CA GLN A 62 7.88 -17.18 3.15
C GLN A 62 8.30 -18.49 2.44
N LYS A 63 7.41 -19.11 1.67
CA LYS A 63 7.74 -20.30 0.90
C LYS A 63 8.66 -20.02 -0.29
N VAL A 64 8.82 -18.75 -0.64
CA VAL A 64 9.73 -18.29 -1.70
C VAL A 64 10.67 -17.23 -1.14
N ASN A 65 11.87 -17.13 -1.70
CA ASN A 65 12.90 -16.20 -1.22
C ASN A 65 12.70 -14.78 -1.76
N ASP A 66 12.02 -14.65 -2.88
CA ASP A 66 11.75 -13.39 -3.56
C ASP A 66 10.46 -13.49 -4.39
N THR A 67 10.13 -12.47 -5.14
CA THR A 67 8.95 -12.46 -6.01
C THR A 67 9.22 -13.03 -7.40
N ASN A 68 10.45 -13.42 -7.68
CA ASN A 68 10.88 -13.94 -9.00
C ASN A 68 10.50 -12.99 -10.15
N GLY A 69 10.66 -11.68 -9.91
CA GLY A 69 10.34 -10.64 -10.90
C GLY A 69 8.86 -10.28 -11.00
N CYS A 70 8.01 -10.88 -10.18
CA CYS A 70 6.58 -10.56 -10.14
C CYS A 70 6.34 -9.34 -9.26
N TYR A 71 5.55 -8.40 -9.76
CA TYR A 71 5.12 -7.21 -9.01
C TYR A 71 3.61 -7.04 -9.11
N VAL A 72 3.00 -6.65 -8.01
CA VAL A 72 1.55 -6.37 -7.94
C VAL A 72 1.38 -4.88 -7.66
N VAL A 73 0.58 -4.23 -8.49
CA VAL A 73 0.14 -2.85 -8.25
C VAL A 73 -1.35 -2.90 -7.92
N PRO A 74 -1.74 -2.80 -6.64
CA PRO A 74 -3.13 -3.01 -6.23
C PRO A 74 -3.97 -1.74 -6.35
N ALA A 75 -3.93 -1.07 -7.48
CA ALA A 75 -4.65 0.18 -7.73
C ALA A 75 -6.12 -0.09 -8.07
N PHE A 76 -6.84 -0.85 -7.25
CA PHE A 76 -8.22 -1.27 -7.53
C PHE A 76 -9.19 -0.09 -7.65
N THR A 77 -8.95 0.97 -6.89
CA THR A 77 -9.74 2.20 -6.90
C THR A 77 -8.89 3.43 -7.24
N GLY A 78 -7.80 3.21 -7.96
CA GLY A 78 -6.82 4.24 -8.28
C GLY A 78 -5.65 4.26 -7.31
N LEU A 79 -4.76 5.21 -7.50
CA LEU A 79 -3.60 5.43 -6.64
C LEU A 79 -3.82 6.68 -5.78
N GLY A 80 -3.51 6.56 -4.49
CA GLY A 80 -3.50 7.67 -3.55
C GLY A 80 -2.20 8.45 -3.59
N ALA A 81 -1.76 8.95 -2.44
CA ALA A 81 -0.50 9.69 -2.33
C ALA A 81 0.68 8.81 -2.77
N PRO A 82 1.70 9.38 -3.41
CA PRO A 82 1.81 10.76 -3.89
C PRO A 82 1.25 11.00 -5.29
N TYR A 83 0.72 9.98 -5.96
CA TYR A 83 0.38 10.01 -7.39
C TYR A 83 -0.97 10.65 -7.70
N TRP A 84 -1.97 10.40 -6.84
CA TRP A 84 -3.34 10.91 -6.99
C TRP A 84 -3.94 10.63 -8.37
N ASP A 85 -3.77 9.39 -8.85
CA ASP A 85 -4.30 8.93 -10.13
C ASP A 85 -5.52 8.04 -9.91
N GLN A 86 -6.70 8.62 -10.09
CA GLN A 86 -7.98 7.92 -9.90
C GLN A 86 -8.31 6.93 -11.02
N TYR A 87 -7.60 7.01 -12.14
CA TYR A 87 -7.85 6.15 -13.31
C TYR A 87 -6.95 4.91 -13.36
N ALA A 88 -5.91 4.87 -12.54
CA ALA A 88 -5.06 3.69 -12.43
C ALA A 88 -5.89 2.49 -11.97
N ARG A 89 -5.53 1.31 -12.44
CA ARG A 89 -6.14 0.05 -12.02
C ARG A 89 -5.07 -0.96 -11.67
N GLY A 90 -5.49 -2.00 -10.93
CA GLY A 90 -4.58 -3.05 -10.50
C GLY A 90 -3.91 -3.77 -11.65
N THR A 91 -2.66 -4.14 -11.44
CA THR A 91 -1.83 -4.77 -12.47
C THR A 91 -0.90 -5.79 -11.82
N ILE A 92 -0.69 -6.91 -12.47
CA ILE A 92 0.35 -7.88 -12.11
C ILE A 92 1.36 -7.92 -13.24
N LEU A 93 2.62 -7.67 -12.94
CA LEU A 93 3.72 -7.61 -13.90
C LEU A 93 4.71 -8.75 -13.65
N GLY A 94 5.41 -9.15 -14.71
CA GLY A 94 6.52 -10.09 -14.58
C GLY A 94 6.10 -11.55 -14.48
N LEU A 95 4.92 -11.91 -14.96
CA LEU A 95 4.47 -13.30 -14.96
C LEU A 95 5.26 -14.11 -15.96
N THR A 96 5.95 -15.13 -15.43
CA THR A 96 6.62 -16.16 -16.21
C THR A 96 6.09 -17.51 -15.77
N ARG A 97 6.49 -18.57 -16.47
CA ARG A 97 6.09 -19.92 -16.09
C ARG A 97 6.63 -20.33 -14.72
N GLY A 98 7.70 -19.69 -14.24
CA GLY A 98 8.28 -19.94 -12.93
C GLY A 98 7.60 -19.19 -11.78
N VAL A 99 6.67 -18.28 -12.07
CA VAL A 99 5.93 -17.54 -11.04
C VAL A 99 4.72 -18.37 -10.61
N ASN A 100 4.64 -18.68 -9.31
CA ASN A 100 3.53 -19.42 -8.73
C ASN A 100 2.73 -18.55 -7.75
N LYS A 101 1.72 -19.14 -7.11
CA LYS A 101 0.86 -18.41 -6.18
C LYS A 101 1.62 -17.79 -5.01
N TYR A 102 2.69 -18.42 -4.54
CA TYR A 102 3.48 -17.89 -3.42
C TYR A 102 4.23 -16.62 -3.82
N HIS A 103 4.72 -16.55 -5.04
CA HIS A 103 5.33 -15.32 -5.59
C HIS A 103 4.30 -14.19 -5.67
N VAL A 104 3.09 -14.48 -6.12
CA VAL A 104 2.01 -13.48 -6.20
C VAL A 104 1.59 -12.99 -4.82
N ILE A 105 1.46 -13.90 -3.85
CA ILE A 105 1.13 -13.54 -2.47
C ILE A 105 2.23 -12.65 -1.89
N ARG A 106 3.49 -13.02 -2.07
CA ARG A 106 4.62 -12.22 -1.60
C ARG A 106 4.65 -10.84 -2.27
N ALA A 107 4.46 -10.79 -3.58
CA ALA A 107 4.42 -9.53 -4.34
C ALA A 107 3.29 -8.62 -3.85
N THR A 108 2.15 -9.19 -3.45
CA THR A 108 1.03 -8.44 -2.90
C THR A 108 1.39 -7.83 -1.54
N LEU A 109 2.05 -8.58 -0.66
CA LEU A 109 2.54 -8.05 0.61
C LEU A 109 3.58 -6.96 0.38
N GLU A 110 4.53 -7.17 -0.52
CA GLU A 110 5.56 -6.17 -0.83
C GLU A 110 4.96 -4.90 -1.44
N SER A 111 3.84 -5.00 -2.16
CA SER A 111 3.18 -3.83 -2.77
C SER A 111 2.77 -2.79 -1.73
N ILE A 112 2.36 -3.23 -0.55
CA ILE A 112 2.00 -2.33 0.56
C ILE A 112 3.23 -1.56 1.01
N THR A 113 4.35 -2.25 1.14
CA THR A 113 5.62 -1.64 1.55
C THR A 113 6.10 -0.62 0.52
N TYR A 114 6.02 -0.93 -0.76
CA TYR A 114 6.40 0.00 -1.82
C TYR A 114 5.54 1.26 -1.82
N GLN A 115 4.23 1.12 -1.63
CA GLN A 115 3.33 2.28 -1.54
C GLN A 115 3.70 3.18 -0.35
N VAL A 116 4.00 2.59 0.80
CA VAL A 116 4.43 3.33 1.99
C VAL A 116 5.76 4.02 1.73
N ASP A 117 6.71 3.34 1.09
CA ASP A 117 8.02 3.92 0.74
C ASP A 117 7.87 5.14 -0.16
N ASP A 118 7.00 5.07 -1.17
CA ASP A 118 6.72 6.20 -2.07
C ASP A 118 6.17 7.41 -1.32
N VAL A 119 5.33 7.20 -0.32
CA VAL A 119 4.78 8.28 0.52
C VAL A 119 5.86 8.92 1.38
N LEU A 120 6.81 8.13 1.89
CA LEU A 120 7.86 8.60 2.80
C LEU A 120 9.02 9.31 2.09
N LYS A 121 9.14 9.15 0.81
CA LYS A 121 10.15 9.86 -0.01
C LYS A 121 9.64 11.24 -0.39
#